data_825a92550363f7123ee6c9c1250f9f55
#
_entry.id   825a92550363f7123ee6c9c1250f9f55
#
_cell.length_a   1.000
_cell.length_b   1.000
_cell.length_c   1.000
_cell.angle_alpha   90.00
_cell.angle_beta   90.00
_cell.angle_gamma   90.00
#
_symmetry.space_group_name_H-M   'P 1'
#
loop_
_entity.id
_entity.type
_entity.pdbx_description
1 polymer ?
#
loop_
_entity_poly.entity_id
_entity_poly.type
_entity_poly.pdbx_seq_one_letter_code
_entity_poly.pdbx_strand_id
1 'polypeptide(L)'
;MKLLSRTDTCPLLKFNAHLGFQFNELPFLQRIEAAAAAGFRAVEFPSPYEFDASLLADHLGQHNLPLIQFAAPTGVTKGIAALHGKEDDFRSGLLQAASYAKALACSDVHIMSGITTQDDAALVYGGNLEYAVKYLEDQGLRPLIEVICVQEMPGYYMSDFSKAQQVLETFPSVGLILDLYHAQRLTGDAADVLARFYERTVHVQIADCPGRHQPGTGNMDVCALFTALEQRGYQGWIGCEYRPTGLTVESLDWIKRFSG
;
A
#
# COMPACT_ATOMS: atom_id res chain seq x y z
N MET A 1 -28.56 -13.02 -3.40
CA MET A 1 -28.00 -11.97 -2.51
C MET A 1 -28.34 -12.37 -1.09
N LYS A 2 -27.42 -13.06 -0.37
CA LYS A 2 -27.64 -13.41 1.03
C LYS A 2 -27.26 -12.21 1.88
N LEU A 3 -28.22 -11.60 2.51
CA LEU A 3 -28.03 -10.64 3.60
C LEU A 3 -27.40 -11.38 4.77
N LEU A 4 -26.12 -11.19 5.03
CA LEU A 4 -25.49 -11.62 6.28
C LEU A 4 -25.94 -10.64 7.38
N SER A 5 -26.64 -11.17 8.38
CA SER A 5 -26.96 -10.43 9.59
C SER A 5 -25.67 -10.15 10.37
N ARG A 6 -25.38 -8.88 10.60
CA ARG A 6 -24.28 -8.44 11.46
C ARG A 6 -24.51 -8.92 12.89
N THR A 7 -23.54 -9.62 13.46
CA THR A 7 -23.45 -9.82 14.91
C THR A 7 -22.65 -8.66 15.51
N ASP A 8 -23.16 -8.05 16.57
CA ASP A 8 -22.78 -6.75 17.16
C ASP A 8 -21.38 -6.65 17.80
N THR A 9 -20.39 -7.46 17.40
CA THR A 9 -19.08 -7.53 18.08
C THR A 9 -17.86 -7.52 17.15
N CYS A 10 -18.00 -7.37 15.84
CA CYS A 10 -16.84 -7.27 14.94
C CYS A 10 -16.28 -5.83 14.92
N PRO A 11 -14.93 -5.66 15.01
CA PRO A 11 -14.33 -4.34 14.83
C PRO A 11 -14.60 -3.85 13.41
N LEU A 12 -15.00 -2.58 13.31
CA LEU A 12 -15.27 -1.96 12.02
C LEU A 12 -13.97 -1.78 11.25
N LEU A 13 -13.98 -2.16 9.98
CA LEU A 13 -12.85 -1.95 9.08
C LEU A 13 -12.64 -0.45 8.83
N LYS A 14 -11.38 -0.05 8.75
CA LYS A 14 -10.96 1.33 8.49
C LYS A 14 -10.45 1.44 7.07
N PHE A 15 -10.99 2.38 6.31
CA PHE A 15 -10.59 2.64 4.92
C PHE A 15 -9.88 3.97 4.81
N ASN A 16 -8.80 4.01 4.01
CA ASN A 16 -8.08 5.22 3.66
C ASN A 16 -8.11 5.45 2.14
N ALA A 17 -8.05 6.71 1.71
CA ALA A 17 -7.97 7.04 0.30
C ALA A 17 -6.53 6.90 -0.20
N HIS A 18 -6.32 6.17 -1.30
CA HIS A 18 -5.05 6.18 -2.01
C HIS A 18 -5.04 7.31 -3.05
N LEU A 19 -4.41 8.45 -2.72
CA LEU A 19 -4.47 9.67 -3.54
C LEU A 19 -3.74 9.59 -4.89
N GLY A 20 -3.02 8.50 -5.16
CA GLY A 20 -2.51 8.18 -6.49
C GLY A 20 -3.58 7.57 -7.42
N PHE A 21 -4.71 7.10 -6.87
CA PHE A 21 -5.82 6.49 -7.60
C PHE A 21 -7.13 7.24 -7.42
N GLN A 22 -7.37 7.79 -6.24
CA GLN A 22 -8.59 8.50 -5.88
C GLN A 22 -8.44 10.00 -6.13
N PHE A 23 -9.54 10.66 -6.51
CA PHE A 23 -9.62 12.11 -6.72
C PHE A 23 -8.66 12.62 -7.81
N ASN A 24 -8.28 11.77 -8.78
CA ASN A 24 -7.36 12.13 -9.86
C ASN A 24 -7.92 13.20 -10.80
N GLU A 25 -9.19 13.51 -10.72
CA GLU A 25 -9.87 14.65 -11.34
C GLU A 25 -9.43 16.01 -10.77
N LEU A 26 -8.71 16.01 -9.63
CA LEU A 26 -8.25 17.21 -8.92
C LEU A 26 -6.72 17.33 -8.89
N PRO A 27 -6.15 18.55 -8.79
CA PRO A 27 -4.75 18.75 -8.43
C PRO A 27 -4.42 18.08 -7.10
N PHE A 28 -3.19 17.54 -6.95
CA PHE A 28 -2.83 16.65 -5.85
C PHE A 28 -3.17 17.20 -4.45
N LEU A 29 -2.81 18.44 -4.12
CA LEU A 29 -3.07 19.00 -2.80
C LEU A 29 -4.57 19.11 -2.49
N GLN A 30 -5.40 19.36 -3.50
CA GLN A 30 -6.86 19.40 -3.35
C GLN A 30 -7.47 18.00 -3.11
N ARG A 31 -6.77 16.92 -3.48
CA ARG A 31 -7.21 15.55 -3.19
C ARG A 31 -7.26 15.26 -1.69
N ILE A 32 -6.40 15.89 -0.89
CA ILE A 32 -6.38 15.76 0.57
C ILE A 32 -7.69 16.31 1.16
N GLU A 33 -8.08 17.52 0.77
CA GLU A 33 -9.35 18.13 1.17
C GLU A 33 -10.56 17.29 0.68
N ALA A 34 -10.54 16.86 -0.58
CA ALA A 34 -11.61 16.06 -1.16
C ALA A 34 -11.77 14.71 -0.44
N ALA A 35 -10.69 14.06 -0.05
CA ALA A 35 -10.72 12.83 0.73
C ALA A 35 -11.38 13.05 2.11
N ALA A 36 -11.01 14.14 2.80
CA ALA A 36 -11.64 14.52 4.07
C ALA A 36 -13.14 14.79 3.90
N ALA A 37 -13.51 15.57 2.87
CA ALA A 37 -14.90 15.90 2.55
C ALA A 37 -15.74 14.65 2.20
N ALA A 38 -15.12 13.65 1.57
CA ALA A 38 -15.73 12.35 1.26
C ALA A 38 -15.86 11.41 2.49
N GLY A 39 -15.32 11.80 3.64
CA GLY A 39 -15.43 11.06 4.89
C GLY A 39 -14.27 10.11 5.20
N PHE A 40 -13.22 10.10 4.38
CA PHE A 40 -12.01 9.37 4.73
C PHE A 40 -11.34 9.96 5.98
N ARG A 41 -10.72 9.09 6.77
CA ARG A 41 -10.04 9.46 8.01
C ARG A 41 -8.54 9.22 7.98
N ALA A 42 -8.03 8.78 6.85
CA ALA A 42 -6.61 8.63 6.56
C ALA A 42 -6.40 8.63 5.05
N VAL A 43 -5.16 8.85 4.63
CA VAL A 43 -4.76 8.82 3.22
C VAL A 43 -3.44 8.07 3.06
N GLU A 44 -3.16 7.64 1.84
CA GLU A 44 -1.87 7.17 1.38
C GLU A 44 -1.58 7.65 -0.04
N PHE A 45 -0.32 7.71 -0.42
CA PHE A 45 0.09 8.06 -1.78
C PHE A 45 1.53 7.60 -2.05
N PRO A 46 1.87 7.28 -3.31
CA PRO A 46 3.15 6.62 -3.58
C PRO A 46 4.36 7.55 -3.48
N SER A 47 4.18 8.87 -3.67
CA SER A 47 5.32 9.80 -3.73
C SER A 47 4.96 11.19 -3.21
N PRO A 48 5.61 11.66 -2.13
CA PRO A 48 5.45 13.02 -1.61
C PRO A 48 6.42 14.04 -2.21
N TYR A 49 7.42 13.63 -2.98
CA TYR A 49 8.67 14.38 -3.23
C TYR A 49 8.53 15.56 -4.20
N GLU A 50 7.38 15.75 -4.83
CA GLU A 50 7.08 16.93 -5.65
C GLU A 50 6.71 18.15 -4.81
N PHE A 51 6.49 17.99 -3.52
CA PHE A 51 6.06 19.03 -2.58
C PHE A 51 6.98 19.08 -1.37
N ASP A 52 7.16 20.27 -0.80
CA ASP A 52 7.83 20.38 0.49
C ASP A 52 7.10 19.60 1.57
N ALA A 53 7.86 18.89 2.41
CA ALA A 53 7.29 18.05 3.46
C ALA A 53 6.45 18.85 4.46
N SER A 54 6.86 20.09 4.78
CA SER A 54 6.08 21.00 5.64
C SER A 54 4.73 21.38 5.03
N LEU A 55 4.70 21.67 3.72
CA LEU A 55 3.45 22.00 3.01
C LEU A 55 2.48 20.81 3.06
N LEU A 56 2.98 19.59 2.82
CA LEU A 56 2.15 18.38 2.92
C LEU A 56 1.66 18.14 4.35
N ALA A 57 2.53 18.32 5.35
CA ALA A 57 2.17 18.18 6.76
C ALA A 57 1.07 19.16 7.16
N ASP A 58 1.16 20.41 6.70
CA ASP A 58 0.14 21.43 6.95
C ASP A 58 -1.22 21.04 6.33
N HIS A 59 -1.23 20.59 5.06
CA HIS A 59 -2.46 20.13 4.40
C HIS A 59 -3.08 18.91 5.11
N LEU A 60 -2.28 17.92 5.46
CA LEU A 60 -2.74 16.73 6.19
C LEU A 60 -3.27 17.11 7.57
N GLY A 61 -2.56 18.01 8.29
CA GLY A 61 -2.94 18.48 9.62
C GLY A 61 -4.23 19.30 9.61
N GLN A 62 -4.43 20.18 8.62
CA GLN A 62 -5.66 20.97 8.47
C GLN A 62 -6.92 20.12 8.36
N HIS A 63 -6.79 18.92 7.77
CA HIS A 63 -7.89 18.00 7.55
C HIS A 63 -7.91 16.80 8.52
N ASN A 64 -6.97 16.75 9.48
CA ASN A 64 -6.80 15.64 10.43
C ASN A 64 -6.69 14.27 9.74
N LEU A 65 -5.96 14.20 8.64
CA LEU A 65 -5.73 12.99 7.86
C LEU A 65 -4.30 12.46 8.08
N PRO A 66 -4.08 11.43 8.90
CA PRO A 66 -2.79 10.76 8.96
C PRO A 66 -2.42 10.14 7.61
N LEU A 67 -1.12 10.21 7.27
CA LEU A 67 -0.53 9.47 6.16
C LEU A 67 -0.18 8.07 6.63
N ILE A 68 -0.68 7.03 5.95
CA ILE A 68 -0.51 5.64 6.36
C ILE A 68 0.80 5.05 5.87
N GLN A 69 1.13 5.29 4.61
CA GLN A 69 2.38 4.86 4.00
C GLN A 69 2.69 5.70 2.75
N PHE A 70 3.95 5.69 2.35
CA PHE A 70 4.43 6.19 1.05
C PHE A 70 5.70 5.45 0.64
N ALA A 71 6.06 5.48 -0.64
CA ALA A 71 7.26 4.82 -1.13
C ALA A 71 8.51 5.70 -0.98
N ALA A 72 9.66 5.07 -0.71
CA ALA A 72 10.95 5.69 -0.95
C ALA A 72 11.07 6.11 -2.43
N PRO A 73 11.92 7.10 -2.79
CA PRO A 73 12.04 7.55 -4.17
C PRO A 73 12.22 6.42 -5.17
N THR A 74 11.29 6.32 -6.14
CA THR A 74 11.17 5.15 -7.02
C THR A 74 11.87 5.31 -8.36
N GLY A 75 12.20 6.54 -8.76
CA GLY A 75 12.69 6.80 -10.10
C GLY A 75 11.70 6.36 -11.19
N VAL A 76 12.19 6.25 -12.41
CA VAL A 76 11.38 5.84 -13.58
C VAL A 76 11.08 4.33 -13.62
N THR A 77 11.83 3.53 -12.87
CA THR A 77 11.76 2.06 -12.83
C THR A 77 10.80 1.52 -11.78
N LYS A 78 9.97 2.39 -11.19
CA LYS A 78 9.00 2.00 -10.14
C LYS A 78 9.67 1.32 -8.93
N GLY A 79 10.75 1.93 -8.47
CA GLY A 79 11.64 1.42 -7.44
C GLY A 79 13.04 1.17 -7.99
N ILE A 80 14.03 1.20 -7.12
CA ILE A 80 15.44 1.01 -7.46
C ILE A 80 16.16 0.03 -6.53
N ALA A 81 15.42 -0.59 -5.60
CA ALA A 81 16.05 -1.43 -4.58
C ALA A 81 16.67 -2.72 -5.13
N ALA A 82 16.22 -3.21 -6.29
CA ALA A 82 16.78 -4.40 -6.95
C ALA A 82 17.66 -4.06 -8.19
N LEU A 83 18.02 -2.79 -8.38
CA LEU A 83 18.75 -2.35 -9.56
C LEU A 83 20.25 -2.21 -9.25
N HIS A 84 21.06 -3.04 -9.92
CA HIS A 84 22.53 -2.96 -9.86
C HIS A 84 23.01 -1.57 -10.32
N GLY A 85 24.00 -1.02 -9.60
CA GLY A 85 24.57 0.31 -9.86
C GLY A 85 23.68 1.47 -9.42
N LYS A 86 22.59 1.18 -8.67
CA LYS A 86 21.70 2.17 -8.07
C LYS A 86 21.72 2.18 -6.54
N GLU A 87 22.70 1.51 -5.94
CA GLU A 87 22.79 1.34 -4.49
C GLU A 87 22.98 2.68 -3.77
N ASP A 88 23.81 3.59 -4.32
CA ASP A 88 24.02 4.92 -3.74
C ASP A 88 22.81 5.84 -3.93
N ASP A 89 22.15 5.77 -5.09
CA ASP A 89 20.88 6.47 -5.33
C ASP A 89 19.81 5.96 -4.35
N PHE A 90 19.76 4.64 -4.12
CA PHE A 90 18.84 4.02 -3.18
C PHE A 90 19.05 4.51 -1.76
N ARG A 91 20.32 4.50 -1.27
CA ARG A 91 20.67 5.00 0.06
C ARG A 91 20.32 6.47 0.24
N SER A 92 20.67 7.30 -0.75
CA SER A 92 20.31 8.72 -0.75
C SER A 92 18.79 8.95 -0.71
N GLY A 93 18.05 8.19 -1.52
CA GLY A 93 16.58 8.21 -1.51
C GLY A 93 15.99 7.78 -0.16
N LEU A 94 16.61 6.82 0.51
CA LEU A 94 16.15 6.36 1.82
C LEU A 94 16.35 7.42 2.91
N LEU A 95 17.46 8.19 2.86
CA LEU A 95 17.67 9.34 3.74
C LEU A 95 16.56 10.39 3.53
N GLN A 96 16.22 10.68 2.27
CA GLN A 96 15.13 11.60 1.94
C GLN A 96 13.79 11.07 2.46
N ALA A 97 13.49 9.78 2.23
CA ALA A 97 12.26 9.15 2.71
C ALA A 97 12.12 9.25 4.23
N ALA A 98 13.18 8.97 4.99
CA ALA A 98 13.16 9.07 6.44
C ALA A 98 12.91 10.52 6.93
N SER A 99 13.45 11.52 6.24
CA SER A 99 13.17 12.94 6.54
C SER A 99 11.70 13.27 6.32
N TYR A 100 11.11 12.84 5.19
CA TYR A 100 9.68 13.03 4.90
C TYR A 100 8.79 12.25 5.87
N ALA A 101 9.14 11.01 6.20
CA ALA A 101 8.39 10.19 7.15
C ALA A 101 8.23 10.90 8.50
N LYS A 102 9.33 11.49 9.01
CA LYS A 102 9.31 12.26 10.26
C LYS A 102 8.45 13.53 10.16
N ALA A 103 8.60 14.29 9.08
CA ALA A 103 7.84 15.52 8.88
C ALA A 103 6.33 15.25 8.72
N LEU A 104 5.97 14.14 8.09
CA LEU A 104 4.59 13.73 7.82
C LEU A 104 4.00 12.83 8.93
N ALA A 105 4.76 12.56 10.00
CA ALA A 105 4.38 11.64 11.08
C ALA A 105 3.93 10.26 10.57
N CYS A 106 4.56 9.77 9.50
CA CYS A 106 4.29 8.47 8.89
C CYS A 106 5.37 7.47 9.31
N SER A 107 4.99 6.33 9.86
CA SER A 107 5.92 5.31 10.35
C SER A 107 6.35 4.30 9.29
N ASP A 108 5.62 4.22 8.19
CA ASP A 108 5.73 3.14 7.21
C ASP A 108 6.25 3.64 5.87
N VAL A 109 7.39 3.06 5.41
CA VAL A 109 8.05 3.43 4.16
C VAL A 109 8.11 2.22 3.24
N HIS A 110 7.45 2.30 2.08
CA HIS A 110 7.44 1.24 1.08
C HIS A 110 8.75 1.21 0.28
N ILE A 111 9.45 0.09 0.32
CA ILE A 111 10.69 -0.15 -0.41
C ILE A 111 10.38 -0.87 -1.72
N MET A 112 10.11 -0.10 -2.76
CA MET A 112 9.80 -0.64 -4.07
C MET A 112 11.03 -1.24 -4.74
N SER A 113 10.91 -2.49 -5.22
CA SER A 113 12.04 -3.24 -5.78
C SER A 113 12.51 -2.71 -7.13
N GLY A 114 11.59 -2.28 -7.97
CA GLY A 114 11.89 -1.79 -9.32
C GLY A 114 11.70 -2.83 -10.42
N ILE A 115 11.67 -2.32 -11.66
CA ILE A 115 11.61 -3.13 -12.89
C ILE A 115 13.03 -3.44 -13.31
N THR A 116 13.39 -4.73 -13.35
CA THR A 116 14.72 -5.19 -13.74
C THR A 116 14.69 -6.62 -14.31
N THR A 117 15.63 -6.90 -15.20
CA THR A 117 15.91 -8.22 -15.74
C THR A 117 17.36 -8.66 -15.44
N GLN A 118 18.04 -7.96 -14.53
CA GLN A 118 19.42 -8.25 -14.17
C GLN A 118 19.51 -9.53 -13.33
N ASP A 119 20.50 -10.37 -13.63
CA ASP A 119 20.66 -11.68 -12.98
C ASP A 119 21.02 -11.57 -11.49
N ASP A 120 21.66 -10.50 -11.10
CA ASP A 120 22.07 -10.22 -9.71
C ASP A 120 21.03 -9.44 -8.88
N ALA A 121 19.84 -9.21 -9.43
CA ALA A 121 18.77 -8.44 -8.76
C ALA A 121 18.43 -8.97 -7.36
N ALA A 122 18.50 -10.28 -7.14
CA ALA A 122 18.26 -10.88 -5.82
C ALA A 122 19.32 -10.48 -4.80
N LEU A 123 20.60 -10.47 -5.20
CA LEU A 123 21.72 -10.08 -4.34
C LEU A 123 21.64 -8.59 -4.02
N VAL A 124 21.41 -7.76 -5.04
CA VAL A 124 21.31 -6.30 -4.90
C VAL A 124 20.14 -5.95 -3.99
N TYR A 125 18.95 -6.55 -4.22
CA TYR A 125 17.78 -6.31 -3.41
C TYR A 125 18.00 -6.71 -1.94
N GLY A 126 18.59 -7.87 -1.69
CA GLY A 126 18.91 -8.34 -0.34
C GLY A 126 19.83 -7.37 0.41
N GLY A 127 20.91 -6.92 -0.22
CA GLY A 127 21.86 -5.97 0.39
C GLY A 127 21.25 -4.58 0.62
N ASN A 128 20.44 -4.08 -0.32
CA ASN A 128 19.74 -2.82 -0.16
C ASN A 128 18.66 -2.90 0.93
N LEU A 129 17.96 -4.03 1.03
CA LEU A 129 16.95 -4.22 2.06
C LEU A 129 17.54 -4.35 3.45
N GLU A 130 18.69 -5.04 3.59
CA GLU A 130 19.44 -5.10 4.84
C GLU A 130 19.85 -3.69 5.32
N TYR A 131 20.35 -2.86 4.41
CA TYR A 131 20.67 -1.47 4.71
C TYR A 131 19.39 -0.68 5.11
N ALA A 132 18.28 -0.85 4.35
CA ALA A 132 17.03 -0.15 4.61
C ALA A 132 16.45 -0.52 5.98
N VAL A 133 16.44 -1.80 6.33
CA VAL A 133 15.98 -2.29 7.64
C VAL A 133 16.74 -1.62 8.75
N LYS A 134 18.07 -1.74 8.74
CA LYS A 134 18.92 -1.14 9.78
C LYS A 134 18.72 0.37 9.90
N TYR A 135 18.73 1.07 8.76
CA TYR A 135 18.63 2.53 8.76
C TYR A 135 17.26 3.02 9.23
N LEU A 136 16.16 2.42 8.73
CA LEU A 136 14.81 2.84 9.08
C LEU A 136 14.46 2.50 10.54
N GLU A 137 14.87 1.33 11.03
CA GLU A 137 14.68 0.96 12.45
C GLU A 137 15.39 1.93 13.39
N ASP A 138 16.63 2.33 13.09
CA ASP A 138 17.37 3.34 13.85
C ASP A 138 16.64 4.71 13.86
N GLN A 139 15.76 4.96 12.90
CA GLN A 139 14.92 6.16 12.82
C GLN A 139 13.52 5.96 13.44
N GLY A 140 13.18 4.78 13.95
CA GLY A 140 11.87 4.42 14.44
C GLY A 140 10.82 4.23 13.33
N LEU A 141 11.27 3.90 12.12
CA LEU A 141 10.45 3.69 10.93
C LEU A 141 10.44 2.21 10.54
N ARG A 142 9.39 1.77 9.86
CA ARG A 142 9.24 0.39 9.39
C ARG A 142 9.33 0.31 7.86
N PRO A 143 10.22 -0.51 7.31
CA PRO A 143 10.23 -0.82 5.90
C PRO A 143 9.06 -1.74 5.54
N LEU A 144 8.35 -1.42 4.47
CA LEU A 144 7.32 -2.27 3.87
C LEU A 144 7.77 -2.78 2.50
N ILE A 145 7.30 -3.96 2.13
CA ILE A 145 7.40 -4.51 0.77
C ILE A 145 6.02 -4.84 0.24
N GLU A 146 5.90 -4.93 -1.08
CA GLU A 146 4.66 -5.28 -1.76
C GLU A 146 4.93 -6.23 -2.91
N VAL A 147 4.05 -7.23 -3.10
CA VAL A 147 4.05 -8.10 -4.27
C VAL A 147 3.13 -7.51 -5.33
N ILE A 148 3.72 -7.04 -6.44
CA ILE A 148 2.96 -6.42 -7.54
C ILE A 148 2.86 -7.39 -8.72
N CYS A 149 1.65 -7.60 -9.22
CA CYS A 149 1.42 -8.56 -10.31
C CYS A 149 2.03 -8.08 -11.63
N VAL A 150 2.58 -9.02 -12.38
CA VAL A 150 3.24 -8.77 -13.67
C VAL A 150 2.31 -8.21 -14.74
N GLN A 151 1.00 -8.39 -14.61
CA GLN A 151 0.00 -7.82 -15.52
C GLN A 151 -0.11 -6.29 -15.39
N GLU A 152 0.11 -5.75 -14.17
CA GLU A 152 0.13 -4.30 -13.93
C GLU A 152 1.53 -3.71 -14.12
N MET A 153 2.58 -4.49 -13.79
CA MET A 153 3.96 -4.02 -13.83
C MET A 153 4.91 -5.10 -14.38
N PRO A 154 4.99 -5.26 -15.73
CA PRO A 154 5.87 -6.23 -16.34
C PRO A 154 7.33 -6.02 -15.95
N GLY A 155 8.01 -7.10 -15.53
CA GLY A 155 9.42 -7.08 -15.13
C GLY A 155 9.67 -6.55 -13.70
N TYR A 156 8.64 -6.27 -12.91
CA TYR A 156 8.81 -5.90 -11.52
C TYR A 156 9.45 -7.04 -10.73
N TYR A 157 10.51 -6.77 -9.96
CA TYR A 157 11.29 -7.81 -9.31
C TYR A 157 10.48 -8.55 -8.23
N MET A 158 9.79 -7.82 -7.33
CA MET A 158 8.96 -8.40 -6.27
C MET A 158 7.56 -8.72 -6.79
N SER A 159 7.48 -9.67 -7.73
CA SER A 159 6.23 -10.09 -8.38
C SER A 159 5.80 -11.52 -8.03
N ASP A 160 6.31 -12.06 -6.92
CA ASP A 160 6.12 -13.44 -6.50
C ASP A 160 6.03 -13.54 -4.97
N PHE A 161 5.00 -14.19 -4.45
CA PHE A 161 4.81 -14.38 -3.01
C PHE A 161 5.84 -15.30 -2.37
N SER A 162 6.51 -16.17 -3.11
CA SER A 162 7.62 -16.97 -2.57
C SER A 162 8.86 -16.10 -2.30
N LYS A 163 9.14 -15.11 -3.15
CA LYS A 163 10.18 -14.11 -2.87
C LYS A 163 9.84 -13.26 -1.64
N ALA A 164 8.59 -12.80 -1.56
CA ALA A 164 8.15 -12.04 -0.40
C ALA A 164 8.28 -12.87 0.89
N GLN A 165 7.91 -14.15 0.88
CA GLN A 165 8.08 -15.04 2.02
C GLN A 165 9.54 -15.12 2.46
N GLN A 166 10.48 -15.34 1.54
CA GLN A 166 11.91 -15.38 1.85
C GLN A 166 12.42 -14.08 2.49
N VAL A 167 11.98 -12.92 1.96
CA VAL A 167 12.32 -11.61 2.53
C VAL A 167 11.77 -11.46 3.95
N LEU A 168 10.49 -11.79 4.14
CA LEU A 168 9.82 -11.66 5.44
C LEU A 168 10.39 -12.63 6.49
N GLU A 169 10.90 -13.80 6.10
CA GLU A 169 11.60 -14.74 6.97
C GLU A 169 13.01 -14.23 7.31
N THR A 170 13.72 -13.63 6.34
CA THR A 170 15.08 -13.10 6.53
C THR A 170 15.08 -11.82 7.36
N PHE A 171 14.08 -10.95 7.17
CA PHE A 171 13.97 -9.65 7.82
C PHE A 171 12.66 -9.54 8.63
N PRO A 172 12.66 -9.95 9.91
CA PRO A 172 11.44 -9.98 10.73
C PRO A 172 10.74 -8.63 10.93
N SER A 173 11.46 -7.52 10.83
CA SER A 173 10.90 -6.16 10.98
C SER A 173 10.26 -5.61 9.71
N VAL A 174 10.52 -6.22 8.55
CA VAL A 174 9.87 -5.83 7.30
C VAL A 174 8.40 -6.23 7.36
N GLY A 175 7.51 -5.28 7.08
CA GLY A 175 6.07 -5.51 6.95
C GLY A 175 5.65 -5.75 5.51
N LEU A 176 4.52 -6.41 5.34
CA LEU A 176 3.90 -6.62 4.03
C LEU A 176 2.75 -5.63 3.81
N ILE A 177 2.78 -4.92 2.68
CA ILE A 177 1.57 -4.38 2.06
C ILE A 177 0.94 -5.54 1.27
N LEU A 178 -0.24 -5.96 1.70
CA LEU A 178 -1.00 -6.99 1.01
C LEU A 178 -2.09 -6.34 0.16
N ASP A 179 -1.76 -6.07 -1.11
CA ASP A 179 -2.78 -5.69 -2.08
C ASP A 179 -3.53 -6.94 -2.55
N LEU A 180 -4.80 -7.03 -2.16
CA LEU A 180 -5.68 -8.16 -2.47
C LEU A 180 -5.96 -8.28 -3.97
N TYR A 181 -5.90 -7.18 -4.73
CA TYR A 181 -5.99 -7.21 -6.18
C TYR A 181 -4.79 -7.92 -6.80
N HIS A 182 -3.56 -7.56 -6.39
CA HIS A 182 -2.36 -8.22 -6.86
C HIS A 182 -2.32 -9.69 -6.47
N ALA A 183 -2.74 -10.02 -5.24
CA ALA A 183 -2.89 -11.39 -4.77
C ALA A 183 -3.83 -12.19 -5.67
N GLN A 184 -5.02 -11.67 -5.94
CA GLN A 184 -6.02 -12.29 -6.83
C GLN A 184 -5.49 -12.48 -8.25
N ARG A 185 -4.80 -11.47 -8.79
CA ARG A 185 -4.26 -11.50 -10.16
C ARG A 185 -3.16 -12.55 -10.35
N LEU A 186 -2.33 -12.77 -9.33
CA LEU A 186 -1.20 -13.70 -9.38
C LEU A 186 -1.61 -15.14 -9.08
N THR A 187 -2.51 -15.36 -8.15
CA THR A 187 -2.81 -16.70 -7.64
C THR A 187 -4.20 -17.21 -7.99
N GLY A 188 -5.13 -16.30 -8.32
CA GLY A 188 -6.55 -16.62 -8.44
C GLY A 188 -7.27 -16.80 -7.09
N ASP A 189 -6.56 -16.74 -5.97
CA ASP A 189 -7.11 -16.94 -4.63
C ASP A 189 -6.49 -15.96 -3.61
N ALA A 190 -7.04 -14.74 -3.54
CA ALA A 190 -6.60 -13.73 -2.58
C ALA A 190 -6.87 -14.16 -1.13
N ALA A 191 -7.85 -15.06 -0.89
CA ALA A 191 -8.18 -15.50 0.45
C ALA A 191 -7.12 -16.45 1.01
N ASP A 192 -6.56 -17.35 0.20
CA ASP A 192 -5.42 -18.19 0.59
C ASP A 192 -4.19 -17.33 0.89
N VAL A 193 -3.89 -16.37 0.01
CA VAL A 193 -2.77 -15.45 0.23
C VAL A 193 -2.94 -14.65 1.54
N LEU A 194 -4.14 -14.09 1.77
CA LEU A 194 -4.45 -13.41 3.03
C LEU A 194 -4.23 -14.32 4.23
N ALA A 195 -4.69 -15.57 4.17
CA ALA A 195 -4.54 -16.52 5.27
C ALA A 195 -3.06 -16.82 5.59
N ARG A 196 -2.23 -16.96 4.55
CA ARG A 196 -0.81 -17.29 4.69
C ARG A 196 0.04 -16.13 5.19
N PHE A 197 -0.27 -14.91 4.76
CA PHE A 197 0.56 -13.73 5.03
C PHE A 197 -0.02 -12.78 6.09
N TYR A 198 -1.17 -13.10 6.68
CA TYR A 198 -1.86 -12.23 7.64
C TYR A 198 -0.95 -11.71 8.76
N GLU A 199 -0.19 -12.60 9.40
CA GLU A 199 0.68 -12.25 10.54
C GLU A 199 1.83 -11.29 10.16
N ARG A 200 2.13 -11.15 8.87
CA ARG A 200 3.16 -10.25 8.34
C ARG A 200 2.55 -9.03 7.66
N THR A 201 1.22 -9.01 7.51
CA THR A 201 0.50 -7.92 6.86
C THR A 201 0.34 -6.74 7.81
N VAL A 202 0.94 -5.63 7.44
CA VAL A 202 0.86 -4.36 8.15
C VAL A 202 -0.23 -3.48 7.55
N HIS A 203 -0.34 -3.48 6.24
CA HIS A 203 -1.28 -2.68 5.49
C HIS A 203 -1.95 -3.54 4.42
N VAL A 204 -3.24 -3.33 4.23
CA VAL A 204 -4.03 -4.01 3.19
C VAL A 204 -4.44 -2.98 2.14
N GLN A 205 -4.44 -3.38 0.87
CA GLN A 205 -5.01 -2.58 -0.21
C GLN A 205 -6.07 -3.38 -0.95
N ILE A 206 -7.03 -2.68 -1.56
CA ILE A 206 -8.17 -3.28 -2.24
C ILE A 206 -8.49 -2.60 -3.56
N ALA A 207 -8.68 -3.41 -4.58
CA ALA A 207 -9.43 -3.13 -5.80
C ALA A 207 -10.15 -4.39 -6.24
N ASP A 208 -11.17 -4.29 -7.07
CA ASP A 208 -11.84 -5.47 -7.63
C ASP A 208 -11.16 -5.95 -8.92
N CYS A 209 -11.23 -7.23 -9.16
CA CYS A 209 -10.58 -7.92 -10.26
C CYS A 209 -11.62 -8.33 -11.32
N PRO A 210 -11.33 -8.20 -12.63
CA PRO A 210 -10.00 -7.93 -13.24
C PRO A 210 -9.71 -6.43 -13.52
N GLY A 211 -10.67 -5.53 -13.42
CA GLY A 211 -10.58 -4.15 -13.93
C GLY A 211 -9.79 -3.18 -13.05
N ARG A 212 -9.42 -3.57 -11.82
CA ARG A 212 -8.84 -2.69 -10.81
C ARG A 212 -9.74 -1.48 -10.50
N HIS A 213 -11.04 -1.70 -10.50
CA HIS A 213 -12.06 -0.71 -10.13
C HIS A 213 -12.55 -0.91 -8.70
N GLN A 214 -13.56 -0.13 -8.29
CA GLN A 214 -14.12 -0.21 -6.94
C GLN A 214 -14.69 -1.60 -6.61
N PRO A 215 -14.61 -2.06 -5.36
CA PRO A 215 -15.23 -3.28 -4.87
C PRO A 215 -16.68 -3.45 -5.29
N GLY A 216 -17.02 -4.63 -5.80
CA GLY A 216 -18.35 -4.98 -6.30
C GLY A 216 -18.56 -4.77 -7.80
N THR A 217 -17.52 -4.37 -8.55
CA THR A 217 -17.58 -4.22 -10.01
C THR A 217 -16.95 -5.39 -10.77
N GLY A 218 -16.25 -6.29 -10.08
CA GLY A 218 -15.57 -7.43 -10.66
C GLY A 218 -16.03 -8.77 -10.09
N ASN A 219 -15.08 -9.70 -9.95
CA ASN A 219 -15.35 -11.09 -9.62
C ASN A 219 -14.76 -11.51 -8.25
N MET A 220 -14.13 -10.60 -7.51
CA MET A 220 -13.59 -10.93 -6.19
C MET A 220 -14.72 -11.06 -5.17
N ASP A 221 -14.63 -12.07 -4.31
CA ASP A 221 -15.51 -12.12 -3.14
C ASP A 221 -14.97 -11.21 -2.03
N VAL A 222 -15.12 -9.90 -2.26
CA VAL A 222 -14.66 -8.85 -1.33
C VAL A 222 -15.33 -8.99 0.04
N CYS A 223 -16.59 -9.47 0.08
CA CYS A 223 -17.29 -9.70 1.36
C CYS A 223 -16.60 -10.78 2.18
N ALA A 224 -16.19 -11.89 1.56
CA ALA A 224 -15.46 -12.96 2.25
C ALA A 224 -14.09 -12.48 2.73
N LEU A 225 -13.35 -11.69 1.92
CA LEU A 225 -12.06 -11.13 2.29
C LEU A 225 -12.16 -10.18 3.50
N PHE A 226 -13.13 -9.28 3.50
CA PHE A 226 -13.35 -8.37 4.62
C PHE A 226 -13.83 -9.10 5.87
N THR A 227 -14.71 -10.10 5.73
CA THR A 227 -15.11 -10.96 6.85
C THR A 227 -13.90 -11.69 7.45
N ALA A 228 -12.97 -12.17 6.60
CA ALA A 228 -11.76 -12.83 7.07
C ALA A 228 -10.82 -11.88 7.83
N LEU A 229 -10.70 -10.62 7.39
CA LEU A 229 -9.96 -9.57 8.11
C LEU A 229 -10.60 -9.25 9.46
N GLU A 230 -11.93 -9.06 9.49
CA GLU A 230 -12.68 -8.80 10.73
C GLU A 230 -12.53 -9.96 11.73
N GLN A 231 -12.69 -11.20 11.30
CA GLN A 231 -12.57 -12.40 12.15
C GLN A 231 -11.17 -12.56 12.73
N ARG A 232 -10.12 -12.08 12.03
CA ARG A 232 -8.75 -12.08 12.52
C ARG A 232 -8.43 -10.87 13.40
N GLY A 233 -9.37 -9.94 13.57
CA GLY A 233 -9.20 -8.74 14.37
C GLY A 233 -8.27 -7.71 13.75
N TYR A 234 -8.27 -7.59 12.41
CA TYR A 234 -7.43 -6.60 11.71
C TYR A 234 -7.74 -5.18 12.19
N GLN A 235 -6.71 -4.48 12.67
CA GLN A 235 -6.82 -3.12 13.21
C GLN A 235 -6.16 -2.06 12.30
N GLY A 236 -5.52 -2.50 11.22
CA GLY A 236 -4.87 -1.62 10.24
C GLY A 236 -5.87 -0.86 9.36
N TRP A 237 -5.34 -0.15 8.39
CA TRP A 237 -6.11 0.53 7.36
C TRP A 237 -6.19 -0.32 6.09
N ILE A 238 -7.27 -0.15 5.33
CA ILE A 238 -7.45 -0.74 4.01
C ILE A 238 -7.42 0.41 2.99
N GLY A 239 -6.36 0.45 2.19
CA GLY A 239 -6.16 1.46 1.14
C GLY A 239 -7.08 1.21 -0.05
N CYS A 240 -7.84 2.23 -0.45
CA CYS A 240 -8.68 2.21 -1.64
C CYS A 240 -7.83 2.41 -2.90
N GLU A 241 -7.08 1.38 -3.32
CA GLU A 241 -6.15 1.48 -4.45
C GLU A 241 -6.78 0.98 -5.75
N TYR A 242 -7.86 1.62 -6.16
CA TYR A 242 -8.58 1.30 -7.37
C TYR A 242 -8.81 2.52 -8.26
N ARG A 243 -9.05 2.27 -9.55
CA ARG A 243 -9.44 3.29 -10.54
C ARG A 243 -10.96 3.45 -10.51
N PRO A 244 -11.51 4.57 -10.02
CA PRO A 244 -12.95 4.82 -10.07
C PRO A 244 -13.48 4.71 -11.51
N THR A 245 -14.67 4.11 -11.69
CA THR A 245 -15.31 4.04 -13.02
C THR A 245 -15.96 5.34 -13.45
N GLY A 246 -16.04 6.32 -12.56
CA GLY A 246 -16.56 7.68 -12.75
C GLY A 246 -15.83 8.64 -11.83
N LEU A 247 -16.51 9.63 -11.28
CA LEU A 247 -15.96 10.48 -10.24
C LEU A 247 -15.69 9.66 -8.98
N THR A 248 -14.60 10.01 -8.27
CA THR A 248 -14.22 9.25 -7.07
C THR A 248 -15.37 9.13 -6.08
N VAL A 249 -16.07 10.23 -5.79
CA VAL A 249 -17.19 10.24 -4.81
C VAL A 249 -18.33 9.29 -5.17
N GLU A 250 -18.58 9.07 -6.45
CA GLU A 250 -19.62 8.16 -6.94
C GLU A 250 -19.23 6.68 -6.76
N SER A 251 -17.94 6.41 -6.61
CA SER A 251 -17.40 5.07 -6.44
C SER A 251 -17.32 4.58 -5.00
N LEU A 252 -17.71 5.40 -4.00
CA LEU A 252 -17.50 5.13 -2.57
C LEU A 252 -18.66 4.43 -1.85
N ASP A 253 -19.81 4.25 -2.49
CA ASP A 253 -21.02 3.70 -1.83
C ASP A 253 -20.82 2.30 -1.22
N TRP A 254 -19.89 1.51 -1.77
CA TRP A 254 -19.57 0.19 -1.24
C TRP A 254 -18.98 0.27 0.18
N ILE A 255 -18.22 1.33 0.52
CA ILE A 255 -17.59 1.52 1.84
C ILE A 255 -18.65 1.52 2.96
N LYS A 256 -19.81 2.13 2.72
CA LYS A 256 -20.91 2.23 3.70
C LYS A 256 -21.43 0.87 4.19
N ARG A 257 -21.14 -0.21 3.45
CA ARG A 257 -21.54 -1.57 3.83
C ARG A 257 -20.59 -2.19 4.86
N PHE A 258 -19.36 -1.66 4.98
CA PHE A 258 -18.29 -2.25 5.78
C PHE A 258 -17.70 -1.28 6.81
N SER A 259 -17.98 0.03 6.69
CA SER A 259 -17.67 1.04 7.70
C SER A 259 -18.88 1.27 8.60
N GLY A 260 -18.68 1.39 9.90
CA GLY A 260 -19.73 1.72 10.84
C GLY A 260 -19.89 3.20 11.07
#